data_12108228e84f1b80f92130f3aac0f8ca
#
_entry.id   12108228e84f1b80f92130f3aac0f8ca
#
_cell.length_a   1.000
_cell.length_b   1.000
_cell.length_c   1.000
_cell.angle_alpha   90.00
_cell.angle_beta   90.00
_cell.angle_gamma   90.00
#
_symmetry.space_group_name_H-M   'P 1'
#
loop_
_entity.id
_entity.type
_entity.pdbx_description
1 polymer ?
#
loop_
_entity_poly.entity_id
_entity_poly.type
_entity_poly.pdbx_seq_one_letter_code
_entity_poly.pdbx_strand_id
1 'polypeptide(L)'
;MKDQIKNTTYLVYDCACGSGGMLTEAEIFLLELATGMGKKVVIHLFGQEVNPETYAICQADMLIKVKETDNIKYASTLANDGFPDFTFDFMLANPPYGKSWKVDQDKILVGRKKEVKDNRFLVKHQGEELQLIPRSSDGQLLFLVNKLSKMKDSTKLGSRIAIVHNGSALFTGDAGSGESNIRRWIIENDWLECIVGLPLNMFYNTGIATYIWIISNKKSVERRGKVQLIDGREWYGKLRKSLGSKSCELRGEDIDRRTEEFLDFSESDNSRIFDNEDFGFHKIVVERPLHFSFQVTAARVQEFGEKMGDDLLGVVDILRGLFGEEVQWDFNLVKRDFEKALKVEGWNLKKRDLDLIYQIFTEKDERGEAVILKQTKKGVVYQADAELRDTENVPLKENIEEYFEREVLPHVSDAWIDFDKVVRGYEISFTKYFYKFQKLRSLEDIVEELLELEKETEGILREIVFE
;
A
#
# COMPACT_ATOMS: atom_id res chain seq x y z
N MET A 1 4.60 21.55 -20.69
CA MET A 1 5.73 20.72 -21.15
C MET A 1 6.32 21.25 -22.45
N LYS A 2 5.50 21.43 -23.50
CA LYS A 2 6.02 21.91 -24.81
C LYS A 2 6.95 23.12 -24.67
N ASP A 3 6.58 24.14 -23.93
CA ASP A 3 7.38 25.38 -23.76
C ASP A 3 8.70 25.21 -22.99
N GLN A 4 8.92 24.05 -22.35
CA GLN A 4 10.13 23.76 -21.58
C GLN A 4 11.20 23.03 -22.39
N ILE A 5 10.86 22.45 -23.54
CA ILE A 5 11.83 21.80 -24.41
C ILE A 5 12.73 22.84 -25.07
N LYS A 6 14.02 22.64 -24.96
CA LYS A 6 15.07 23.54 -25.46
C LYS A 6 16.00 22.81 -26.42
N ASN A 7 16.80 23.58 -27.14
CA ASN A 7 17.93 23.04 -27.89
C ASN A 7 18.99 22.53 -26.92
N THR A 8 18.96 21.24 -26.61
CA THR A 8 19.87 20.62 -25.62
C THR A 8 19.87 19.09 -25.77
N THR A 9 20.67 18.45 -24.97
CA THR A 9 20.72 17.00 -24.83
C THR A 9 19.77 16.55 -23.75
N TYR A 10 18.99 15.50 -24.03
CA TYR A 10 18.10 14.82 -23.08
C TYR A 10 18.51 13.38 -22.85
N LEU A 11 18.48 12.93 -21.61
CA LEU A 11 18.75 11.55 -21.21
C LEU A 11 17.43 10.85 -20.91
N VAL A 12 17.19 9.74 -21.59
CA VAL A 12 16.01 8.88 -21.43
C VAL A 12 16.43 7.57 -20.81
N TYR A 13 15.73 7.12 -19.76
CA TYR A 13 16.09 5.91 -19.02
C TYR A 13 14.92 4.96 -18.82
N ASP A 14 15.18 3.67 -19.10
CA ASP A 14 14.30 2.57 -18.75
C ASP A 14 15.05 1.54 -17.89
N CYS A 15 14.61 1.38 -16.64
CA CYS A 15 15.26 0.49 -15.67
C CYS A 15 14.87 -1.00 -15.79
N ALA A 16 13.96 -1.33 -16.72
CA ALA A 16 13.53 -2.69 -17.06
C ALA A 16 13.20 -2.71 -18.55
N CYS A 17 14.21 -2.39 -19.38
CA CYS A 17 14.00 -1.95 -20.76
C CYS A 17 13.54 -3.06 -21.71
N GLY A 18 13.60 -4.32 -21.30
CA GLY A 18 13.23 -5.42 -22.16
C GLY A 18 14.02 -5.40 -23.47
N SER A 19 13.35 -5.48 -24.60
CA SER A 19 13.95 -5.35 -25.93
C SER A 19 14.27 -3.91 -26.37
N GLY A 20 14.05 -2.90 -25.51
CA GLY A 20 14.32 -1.49 -25.80
C GLY A 20 13.24 -0.76 -26.58
N GLY A 21 12.10 -1.40 -26.84
CA GLY A 21 11.02 -0.81 -27.64
C GLY A 21 10.50 0.51 -27.09
N MET A 22 10.26 0.61 -25.77
CA MET A 22 9.80 1.86 -25.16
C MET A 22 10.83 2.99 -25.24
N LEU A 23 12.12 2.68 -25.17
CA LEU A 23 13.20 3.68 -25.32
C LEU A 23 13.20 4.25 -26.75
N THR A 24 13.07 3.39 -27.75
CA THR A 24 13.05 3.79 -29.18
C THR A 24 11.83 4.66 -29.48
N GLU A 25 10.64 4.25 -29.04
CA GLU A 25 9.42 5.04 -29.23
C GLU A 25 9.48 6.40 -28.54
N ALA A 26 10.03 6.44 -27.30
CA ALA A 26 10.24 7.69 -26.58
C ALA A 26 11.17 8.65 -27.34
N GLU A 27 12.24 8.15 -27.93
CA GLU A 27 13.15 8.94 -28.76
C GLU A 27 12.45 9.51 -30.00
N ILE A 28 11.75 8.66 -30.75
CA ILE A 28 10.99 9.06 -31.95
C ILE A 28 10.03 10.20 -31.59
N PHE A 29 9.22 9.99 -30.55
CA PHE A 29 8.25 10.99 -30.08
C PHE A 29 8.91 12.31 -29.67
N LEU A 30 10.02 12.27 -28.93
CA LEU A 30 10.73 13.48 -28.50
C LEU A 30 11.37 14.24 -29.66
N LEU A 31 11.89 13.52 -30.67
CA LEU A 31 12.44 14.13 -31.89
C LEU A 31 11.34 14.80 -32.72
N GLU A 32 10.20 14.13 -32.92
CA GLU A 32 9.05 14.70 -33.62
C GLU A 32 8.50 15.93 -32.91
N LEU A 33 8.33 15.86 -31.58
CA LEU A 33 7.87 16.98 -30.77
C LEU A 33 8.83 18.18 -30.88
N ALA A 34 10.14 17.95 -30.77
CA ALA A 34 11.15 19.02 -30.87
C ALA A 34 11.16 19.61 -32.29
N THR A 35 11.07 18.80 -33.32
CA THR A 35 11.02 19.24 -34.72
C THR A 35 9.79 20.10 -34.99
N GLY A 36 8.62 19.68 -34.50
CA GLY A 36 7.37 20.46 -34.60
C GLY A 36 7.43 21.81 -33.89
N MET A 37 8.36 21.98 -32.95
CA MET A 37 8.64 23.23 -32.24
C MET A 37 9.82 24.04 -32.82
N GLY A 38 10.42 23.57 -33.92
CA GLY A 38 11.64 24.18 -34.49
C GLY A 38 12.85 24.08 -33.56
N LYS A 39 12.93 23.05 -32.71
CA LYS A 39 14.04 22.81 -31.78
C LYS A 39 14.95 21.69 -32.29
N LYS A 40 16.24 21.80 -31.96
CA LYS A 40 17.23 20.74 -32.20
C LYS A 40 17.58 20.09 -30.87
N VAL A 41 17.32 18.80 -30.73
CA VAL A 41 17.62 18.03 -29.53
C VAL A 41 18.53 16.87 -29.88
N VAL A 42 19.37 16.46 -28.92
CA VAL A 42 20.12 15.19 -28.94
C VAL A 42 19.53 14.33 -27.83
N ILE A 43 19.29 13.07 -28.12
CA ILE A 43 18.69 12.15 -27.17
C ILE A 43 19.65 10.96 -27.00
N HIS A 44 20.02 10.67 -25.73
CA HIS A 44 20.74 9.48 -25.38
C HIS A 44 19.82 8.53 -24.60
N LEU A 45 19.76 7.29 -25.03
CA LEU A 45 18.97 6.23 -24.44
C LEU A 45 19.81 5.42 -23.46
N PHE A 46 19.27 5.18 -22.27
CA PHE A 46 19.88 4.39 -21.21
C PHE A 46 18.91 3.28 -20.82
N GLY A 47 19.42 2.07 -20.68
CA GLY A 47 18.58 0.94 -20.31
C GLY A 47 19.28 -0.04 -19.38
N GLN A 48 18.50 -0.80 -18.64
CA GLN A 48 18.98 -1.90 -17.83
C GLN A 48 18.02 -3.09 -17.95
N GLU A 49 18.59 -4.28 -18.21
CA GLU A 49 17.85 -5.51 -18.35
C GLU A 49 18.58 -6.67 -17.67
N VAL A 50 17.80 -7.51 -16.96
CA VAL A 50 18.33 -8.63 -16.18
C VAL A 50 18.29 -9.95 -16.96
N ASN A 51 17.36 -10.09 -17.91
CA ASN A 51 17.25 -11.29 -18.71
C ASN A 51 18.30 -11.27 -19.85
N PRO A 52 19.20 -12.27 -19.96
CA PRO A 52 20.28 -12.26 -20.94
C PRO A 52 19.79 -12.34 -22.38
N GLU A 53 18.73 -13.08 -22.65
CA GLU A 53 18.19 -13.21 -24.00
C GLU A 53 17.54 -11.90 -24.46
N THR A 54 16.73 -11.30 -23.60
CA THR A 54 16.06 -10.01 -23.86
C THR A 54 17.09 -8.89 -24.00
N TYR A 55 18.13 -8.89 -23.16
CA TYR A 55 19.26 -7.96 -23.28
C TYR A 55 19.96 -8.10 -24.63
N ALA A 56 20.24 -9.34 -25.10
CA ALA A 56 20.85 -9.55 -26.41
C ALA A 56 19.98 -9.06 -27.56
N ILE A 57 18.66 -9.25 -27.46
CA ILE A 57 17.70 -8.71 -28.43
C ILE A 57 17.75 -7.18 -28.44
N CYS A 58 17.76 -6.55 -27.24
CA CYS A 58 17.86 -5.09 -27.12
C CYS A 58 19.16 -4.56 -27.76
N GLN A 59 20.29 -5.19 -27.49
CA GLN A 59 21.57 -4.83 -28.10
C GLN A 59 21.52 -4.91 -29.63
N ALA A 60 20.97 -6.00 -30.17
CA ALA A 60 20.83 -6.19 -31.63
C ALA A 60 19.91 -5.13 -32.25
N ASP A 61 18.78 -4.84 -31.62
CA ASP A 61 17.83 -3.81 -32.10
C ASP A 61 18.47 -2.41 -32.08
N MET A 62 19.19 -2.06 -31.02
CA MET A 62 19.93 -0.79 -30.93
C MET A 62 20.99 -0.66 -32.02
N LEU A 63 21.74 -1.74 -32.30
CA LEU A 63 22.73 -1.75 -33.39
C LEU A 63 22.08 -1.57 -34.76
N ILE A 64 20.98 -2.27 -35.05
CA ILE A 64 20.24 -2.15 -36.32
C ILE A 64 19.74 -0.70 -36.51
N LYS A 65 19.30 -0.06 -35.44
CA LYS A 65 18.80 1.34 -35.42
C LYS A 65 19.93 2.37 -35.33
N VAL A 66 21.20 1.95 -35.38
CA VAL A 66 22.39 2.81 -35.28
C VAL A 66 22.38 3.66 -33.99
N LYS A 67 22.05 3.02 -32.87
CA LYS A 67 22.02 3.63 -31.53
C LYS A 67 23.23 3.18 -30.70
N GLU A 68 23.49 3.95 -29.62
CA GLU A 68 24.55 3.62 -28.66
C GLU A 68 24.14 2.39 -27.84
N THR A 69 24.92 1.34 -27.89
CA THR A 69 24.68 0.08 -27.14
C THR A 69 25.32 0.08 -25.76
N ASP A 70 26.39 0.85 -25.57
CA ASP A 70 27.13 0.91 -24.30
C ASP A 70 26.31 1.45 -23.12
N ASN A 71 25.25 2.18 -23.43
CA ASN A 71 24.31 2.71 -22.46
C ASN A 71 23.23 1.70 -22.05
N ILE A 72 23.23 0.50 -22.60
CA ILE A 72 22.35 -0.59 -22.17
C ILE A 72 23.18 -1.56 -21.30
N LYS A 73 22.78 -1.74 -20.03
CA LYS A 73 23.50 -2.56 -19.06
C LYS A 73 22.79 -3.88 -18.79
N TYR A 74 23.58 -4.97 -18.81
CA TYR A 74 23.12 -6.29 -18.36
C TYR A 74 23.31 -6.43 -16.85
N ALA A 75 22.26 -6.17 -16.08
CA ALA A 75 22.28 -6.35 -14.63
C ALA A 75 20.87 -6.25 -14.04
N SER A 76 20.67 -6.78 -12.82
CA SER A 76 19.46 -6.48 -12.02
C SER A 76 19.50 -5.03 -11.52
N THR A 77 18.52 -4.23 -11.90
CA THR A 77 18.35 -2.85 -11.43
C THR A 77 18.28 -2.75 -9.91
N LEU A 78 17.67 -3.74 -9.27
CA LEU A 78 17.48 -3.75 -7.83
C LEU A 78 18.78 -4.09 -7.10
N ALA A 79 19.50 -5.12 -7.57
CA ALA A 79 20.75 -5.60 -6.92
C ALA A 79 21.98 -4.82 -7.31
N ASN A 80 22.03 -4.26 -8.52
CA ASN A 80 23.21 -3.61 -9.08
C ASN A 80 22.79 -2.42 -9.96
N ASP A 81 22.85 -1.23 -9.40
CA ASP A 81 22.59 0.01 -10.12
C ASP A 81 23.62 0.24 -11.21
N GLY A 82 23.23 0.12 -12.47
CA GLY A 82 24.12 0.34 -13.63
C GLY A 82 24.47 1.79 -13.88
N PHE A 83 23.79 2.74 -13.20
CA PHE A 83 23.92 4.19 -13.42
C PHE A 83 23.88 4.99 -12.12
N PRO A 84 24.75 4.70 -11.12
CA PRO A 84 24.66 5.30 -9.79
C PRO A 84 24.84 6.83 -9.81
N ASP A 85 25.66 7.36 -10.72
CA ASP A 85 26.01 8.78 -10.80
C ASP A 85 25.18 9.55 -11.84
N PHE A 86 24.20 8.90 -12.48
CA PHE A 86 23.39 9.52 -13.52
C PHE A 86 22.04 10.03 -12.98
N THR A 87 21.61 11.15 -13.51
CA THR A 87 20.25 11.65 -13.39
C THR A 87 19.66 11.86 -14.78
N PHE A 88 18.35 11.62 -14.92
CA PHE A 88 17.70 11.55 -16.21
C PHE A 88 16.56 12.58 -16.35
N ASP A 89 16.31 13.05 -17.58
CA ASP A 89 15.24 13.98 -17.88
C ASP A 89 13.88 13.27 -18.01
N PHE A 90 13.90 12.15 -18.71
CA PHE A 90 12.71 11.32 -18.94
C PHE A 90 12.99 9.88 -18.55
N MET A 91 12.07 9.30 -17.80
CA MET A 91 12.19 7.92 -17.35
C MET A 91 10.87 7.21 -17.58
N LEU A 92 10.94 6.03 -18.17
CA LEU A 92 9.76 5.22 -18.44
C LEU A 92 10.09 3.74 -18.17
N ALA A 93 9.11 2.96 -17.77
CA ALA A 93 9.22 1.51 -17.68
C ALA A 93 7.86 0.83 -17.56
N ASN A 94 7.85 -0.42 -18.00
CA ASN A 94 6.84 -1.40 -17.64
C ASN A 94 7.56 -2.55 -16.88
N PRO A 95 7.87 -2.36 -15.58
CA PRO A 95 8.62 -3.34 -14.80
C PRO A 95 7.78 -4.59 -14.51
N PRO A 96 8.40 -5.71 -14.14
CA PRO A 96 7.65 -6.89 -13.72
C PRO A 96 6.88 -6.59 -12.43
N TYR A 97 5.57 -6.81 -12.42
CA TYR A 97 4.70 -6.68 -11.25
C TYR A 97 4.19 -8.05 -10.79
N GLY A 98 3.92 -8.18 -9.48
CA GLY A 98 3.58 -9.45 -8.84
C GLY A 98 4.74 -10.46 -8.82
N LYS A 99 5.98 -10.00 -9.02
CA LYS A 99 7.18 -10.84 -8.98
C LYS A 99 7.99 -10.62 -7.71
N SER A 100 8.40 -11.74 -7.10
CA SER A 100 9.25 -11.72 -5.92
C SER A 100 10.64 -11.18 -6.25
N TRP A 101 11.14 -10.28 -5.40
CA TRP A 101 12.48 -9.73 -5.46
C TRP A 101 13.44 -10.33 -4.39
N LYS A 102 13.08 -11.47 -3.81
CA LYS A 102 13.91 -12.15 -2.80
C LYS A 102 15.33 -12.43 -3.25
N VAL A 103 15.53 -12.65 -4.54
CA VAL A 103 16.85 -12.91 -5.13
C VAL A 103 17.79 -11.69 -4.97
N ASP A 104 17.23 -10.48 -5.02
CA ASP A 104 17.97 -9.23 -4.89
C ASP A 104 18.07 -8.74 -3.44
N GLN A 105 17.33 -9.37 -2.50
CA GLN A 105 17.14 -8.89 -1.13
C GLN A 105 18.46 -8.73 -0.38
N ASP A 106 19.39 -9.67 -0.50
CA ASP A 106 20.69 -9.63 0.20
C ASP A 106 21.62 -8.51 -0.32
N LYS A 107 21.31 -7.94 -1.48
CA LYS A 107 22.00 -6.78 -2.02
C LYS A 107 21.47 -5.45 -1.47
N ILE A 108 20.21 -5.43 -1.09
CA ILE A 108 19.50 -4.24 -0.58
C ILE A 108 19.51 -4.19 0.94
N LEU A 109 19.38 -5.35 1.59
CA LEU A 109 19.26 -5.48 3.05
C LEU A 109 20.49 -6.17 3.65
N VAL A 110 20.77 -5.90 4.93
CA VAL A 110 21.88 -6.51 5.67
C VAL A 110 21.44 -6.97 7.07
N GLY A 111 22.08 -8.04 7.53
CA GLY A 111 21.90 -8.57 8.89
C GLY A 111 20.55 -9.26 9.14
N ARG A 112 20.40 -9.81 10.36
CA ARG A 112 19.17 -10.50 10.79
C ARG A 112 17.95 -9.59 10.88
N LYS A 113 18.18 -8.31 11.18
CA LYS A 113 17.12 -7.28 11.29
C LYS A 113 16.72 -6.70 9.93
N LYS A 114 17.34 -7.14 8.84
CA LYS A 114 17.09 -6.65 7.47
C LYS A 114 17.19 -5.13 7.35
N GLU A 115 18.23 -4.55 7.93
CA GLU A 115 18.51 -3.13 7.81
C GLU A 115 18.82 -2.75 6.35
N VAL A 116 18.29 -1.61 5.91
CA VAL A 116 18.48 -1.14 4.53
C VAL A 116 19.90 -0.58 4.39
N LYS A 117 20.69 -1.17 3.49
CA LYS A 117 22.06 -0.70 3.18
C LYS A 117 22.17 0.11 1.90
N ASP A 118 21.20 -0.04 1.00
CA ASP A 118 21.16 0.68 -0.26
C ASP A 118 20.45 2.01 -0.07
N ASN A 119 21.18 3.11 -0.23
CA ASN A 119 20.69 4.47 0.00
C ASN A 119 19.53 4.88 -0.92
N ARG A 120 19.28 4.15 -2.00
CA ARG A 120 18.09 4.42 -2.85
C ARG A 120 16.80 4.13 -2.11
N PHE A 121 16.82 3.18 -1.17
CA PHE A 121 15.64 2.63 -0.51
C PHE A 121 15.48 3.08 0.95
N LEU A 122 16.28 4.05 1.38
CA LEU A 122 16.22 4.67 2.71
C LEU A 122 16.33 6.18 2.57
N VAL A 123 15.31 6.91 2.97
CA VAL A 123 15.27 8.36 2.79
C VAL A 123 14.96 9.08 4.09
N LYS A 124 15.52 10.28 4.24
CA LYS A 124 15.11 11.21 5.30
C LYS A 124 14.02 12.11 4.76
N HIS A 125 12.88 12.11 5.41
CA HIS A 125 11.72 12.88 4.99
C HIS A 125 11.04 13.50 6.22
N GLN A 126 10.89 14.84 6.23
CA GLN A 126 10.27 15.61 7.32
C GLN A 126 10.82 15.27 8.74
N GLY A 127 12.12 14.96 8.83
CA GLY A 127 12.78 14.61 10.10
C GLY A 127 12.70 13.13 10.49
N GLU A 128 11.95 12.32 9.74
CA GLU A 128 11.83 10.88 9.92
C GLU A 128 12.70 10.13 8.90
N GLU A 129 13.10 8.91 9.26
CA GLU A 129 13.75 7.97 8.35
C GLU A 129 12.68 7.01 7.80
N LEU A 130 12.44 7.08 6.50
CA LEU A 130 11.49 6.20 5.82
C LEU A 130 12.22 5.08 5.09
N GLN A 131 11.89 3.84 5.45
CA GLN A 131 12.30 2.66 4.71
C GLN A 131 11.31 2.43 3.56
N LEU A 132 11.83 2.39 2.34
CA LEU A 132 11.05 2.24 1.10
C LEU A 132 11.11 0.80 0.59
N ILE A 133 10.94 -0.16 1.49
CA ILE A 133 11.09 -1.59 1.21
C ILE A 133 9.71 -2.26 1.21
N PRO A 134 9.14 -2.58 0.03
CA PRO A 134 7.86 -3.27 -0.07
C PRO A 134 8.01 -4.75 0.32
N ARG A 135 6.88 -5.44 0.47
CA ARG A 135 6.85 -6.88 0.70
C ARG A 135 7.68 -7.64 -0.34
N SER A 136 8.36 -8.70 0.08
CA SER A 136 9.28 -9.45 -0.78
C SER A 136 8.61 -10.20 -1.94
N SER A 137 7.29 -10.36 -1.91
CA SER A 137 6.51 -11.02 -2.96
C SER A 137 6.26 -10.15 -4.20
N ASP A 138 6.39 -8.82 -4.09
CA ASP A 138 6.16 -7.89 -5.20
C ASP A 138 7.14 -6.71 -5.15
N GLY A 139 8.06 -6.67 -6.11
CA GLY A 139 9.14 -5.67 -6.20
C GLY A 139 8.84 -4.47 -7.10
N GLN A 140 7.65 -4.37 -7.68
CA GLN A 140 7.35 -3.35 -8.70
C GLN A 140 7.64 -1.91 -8.24
N LEU A 141 7.34 -1.57 -6.98
CA LEU A 141 7.57 -0.23 -6.44
C LEU A 141 9.07 0.09 -6.23
N LEU A 142 9.94 -0.91 -6.09
CA LEU A 142 11.39 -0.67 -6.02
C LEU A 142 11.95 -0.09 -7.33
N PHE A 143 11.38 -0.47 -8.48
CA PHE A 143 11.75 0.12 -9.77
C PHE A 143 11.35 1.61 -9.83
N LEU A 144 10.22 1.96 -9.25
CA LEU A 144 9.82 3.36 -9.12
C LEU A 144 10.79 4.13 -8.19
N VAL A 145 11.09 3.58 -7.01
CA VAL A 145 12.04 4.20 -6.06
C VAL A 145 13.42 4.41 -6.72
N ASN A 146 13.92 3.42 -7.47
CA ASN A 146 15.16 3.58 -8.24
C ASN A 146 15.08 4.78 -9.21
N LYS A 147 13.97 5.02 -9.88
CA LYS A 147 13.81 6.19 -10.77
C LYS A 147 13.73 7.50 -9.99
N LEU A 148 13.03 7.51 -8.86
CA LEU A 148 12.93 8.69 -8.01
C LEU A 148 14.31 9.14 -7.51
N SER A 149 15.21 8.20 -7.18
CA SER A 149 16.58 8.50 -6.78
C SER A 149 17.44 9.11 -7.89
N LYS A 150 16.96 9.06 -9.14
CA LYS A 150 17.66 9.55 -10.34
C LYS A 150 17.01 10.79 -10.97
N MET A 151 16.11 11.46 -10.23
CA MET A 151 15.50 12.69 -10.73
C MET A 151 16.49 13.85 -10.71
N LYS A 152 16.45 14.68 -11.77
CA LYS A 152 17.21 15.93 -11.88
C LYS A 152 16.52 17.05 -11.13
N ASP A 153 17.24 17.77 -10.27
CA ASP A 153 16.74 18.97 -9.61
C ASP A 153 17.29 20.28 -10.23
N SER A 154 18.41 20.18 -10.95
CA SER A 154 19.18 21.31 -11.44
C SER A 154 18.58 22.03 -12.65
N THR A 155 17.57 21.45 -13.31
CA THR A 155 16.96 22.01 -14.52
C THR A 155 15.55 22.55 -14.26
N LYS A 156 15.08 23.48 -15.09
CA LYS A 156 13.70 23.98 -15.02
C LYS A 156 12.67 22.91 -15.37
N LEU A 157 13.02 21.98 -16.24
CA LEU A 157 12.18 20.84 -16.61
C LEU A 157 12.10 19.82 -15.47
N GLY A 158 13.20 19.68 -14.69
CA GLY A 158 13.31 18.57 -13.73
C GLY A 158 13.34 17.22 -14.42
N SER A 159 12.66 16.27 -13.84
CA SER A 159 12.45 14.95 -14.42
C SER A 159 10.98 14.63 -14.57
N ARG A 160 10.67 13.79 -15.56
CA ARG A 160 9.36 13.15 -15.73
C ARG A 160 9.49 11.65 -15.80
N ILE A 161 8.64 10.98 -15.04
CA ILE A 161 8.57 9.52 -14.97
C ILE A 161 7.18 9.08 -15.43
N ALA A 162 7.13 8.09 -16.31
CA ALA A 162 5.92 7.35 -16.64
C ALA A 162 6.20 5.86 -16.40
N ILE A 163 5.48 5.24 -15.47
CA ILE A 163 5.70 3.85 -15.10
C ILE A 163 4.38 3.11 -14.96
N VAL A 164 4.34 1.88 -15.47
CA VAL A 164 3.16 1.02 -15.36
C VAL A 164 3.25 0.20 -14.09
N HIS A 165 2.17 0.18 -13.33
CA HIS A 165 2.00 -0.67 -12.16
C HIS A 165 0.67 -1.41 -12.21
N ASN A 166 0.58 -2.54 -11.52
CA ASN A 166 -0.71 -3.16 -11.25
C ASN A 166 -1.46 -2.45 -10.11
N GLY A 167 -2.71 -2.83 -9.88
CA GLY A 167 -3.56 -2.18 -8.86
C GLY A 167 -3.03 -2.30 -7.44
N SER A 168 -2.21 -3.33 -7.11
CA SER A 168 -1.68 -3.49 -5.76
C SER A 168 -0.80 -2.32 -5.30
N ALA A 169 -0.11 -1.66 -6.24
CA ALA A 169 0.72 -0.49 -5.94
C ALA A 169 -0.09 0.69 -5.35
N LEU A 170 -1.38 0.76 -5.61
CA LEU A 170 -2.26 1.85 -5.18
C LEU A 170 -2.61 1.76 -3.68
N PHE A 171 -2.85 0.57 -3.14
CA PHE A 171 -3.43 0.40 -1.81
C PHE A 171 -2.73 -0.64 -0.92
N THR A 172 -1.90 -1.53 -1.47
CA THR A 172 -1.25 -2.56 -0.65
C THR A 172 -0.27 -1.94 0.35
N GLY A 173 -0.17 -2.58 1.50
CA GLY A 173 0.71 -2.17 2.60
C GLY A 173 0.01 -1.24 3.59
N ASP A 174 0.12 -1.60 4.86
CA ASP A 174 -0.42 -0.85 5.99
C ASP A 174 0.37 0.45 6.23
N ALA A 175 -0.19 1.37 7.02
CA ALA A 175 0.50 2.58 7.45
C ALA A 175 1.87 2.26 8.03
N GLY A 176 2.92 2.98 7.59
CA GLY A 176 4.30 2.74 7.99
C GLY A 176 5.00 1.57 7.27
N SER A 177 4.30 0.76 6.46
CA SER A 177 4.93 -0.25 5.60
C SER A 177 5.66 0.40 4.42
N GLY A 178 6.54 -0.37 3.78
CA GLY A 178 7.34 0.14 2.66
C GLY A 178 6.50 0.68 1.51
N GLU A 179 5.42 0.00 1.12
CA GLU A 179 4.52 0.43 0.06
C GLU A 179 3.82 1.75 0.41
N SER A 180 3.29 1.85 1.63
CA SER A 180 2.66 3.08 2.15
C SER A 180 3.67 4.22 2.27
N ASN A 181 4.90 3.94 2.73
CA ASN A 181 5.98 4.91 2.83
C ASN A 181 6.42 5.43 1.45
N ILE A 182 6.44 4.57 0.41
CA ILE A 182 6.73 5.01 -0.97
C ILE A 182 5.66 5.97 -1.45
N ARG A 183 4.37 5.65 -1.28
CA ARG A 183 3.27 6.56 -1.63
C ARG A 183 3.35 7.87 -0.84
N ARG A 184 3.57 7.79 0.48
CA ARG A 184 3.77 8.94 1.35
C ARG A 184 4.88 9.85 0.82
N TRP A 185 6.04 9.28 0.54
CA TRP A 185 7.19 10.04 0.06
C TRP A 185 6.93 10.77 -1.25
N ILE A 186 6.28 10.09 -2.20
CA ILE A 186 5.95 10.67 -3.52
C ILE A 186 4.91 11.79 -3.39
N ILE A 187 3.86 11.56 -2.60
CA ILE A 187 2.71 12.48 -2.49
C ILE A 187 3.08 13.70 -1.63
N GLU A 188 3.75 13.51 -0.49
CA GLU A 188 4.16 14.61 0.39
C GLU A 188 5.26 15.49 -0.24
N ASN A 189 6.07 14.97 -1.17
CA ASN A 189 6.98 15.76 -1.99
C ASN A 189 6.30 16.43 -3.20
N ASP A 190 5.01 16.25 -3.37
CA ASP A 190 4.23 16.77 -4.50
C ASP A 190 4.75 16.32 -5.88
N TRP A 191 5.18 15.06 -6.00
CA TRP A 191 5.72 14.52 -7.25
C TRP A 191 4.69 13.77 -8.08
N LEU A 192 3.69 13.14 -7.46
CA LEU A 192 2.64 12.42 -8.19
C LEU A 192 1.73 13.40 -8.92
N GLU A 193 1.77 13.38 -10.25
CA GLU A 193 1.02 14.32 -11.09
C GLU A 193 -0.32 13.72 -11.55
N CYS A 194 -0.29 12.43 -11.96
CA CYS A 194 -1.49 11.76 -12.44
C CYS A 194 -1.36 10.23 -12.33
N ILE A 195 -2.51 9.56 -12.22
CA ILE A 195 -2.64 8.11 -12.40
C ILE A 195 -3.72 7.85 -13.46
N VAL A 196 -3.36 7.10 -14.50
CA VAL A 196 -4.28 6.74 -15.60
C VAL A 196 -4.59 5.25 -15.54
N GLY A 197 -5.87 4.90 -15.36
CA GLY A 197 -6.34 3.52 -15.43
C GLY A 197 -6.36 3.01 -16.87
N LEU A 198 -5.82 1.80 -17.08
CA LEU A 198 -5.74 1.13 -18.37
C LEU A 198 -6.74 -0.02 -18.48
N PRO A 199 -7.16 -0.39 -19.70
CA PRO A 199 -8.06 -1.51 -19.93
C PRO A 199 -7.52 -2.83 -19.40
N LEU A 200 -8.41 -3.71 -18.96
CA LEU A 200 -8.08 -5.11 -18.69
C LEU A 200 -7.62 -5.79 -19.97
N ASN A 201 -6.82 -6.84 -19.85
CA ASN A 201 -6.35 -7.65 -20.97
C ASN A 201 -5.61 -6.87 -22.07
N MET A 202 -4.94 -5.77 -21.71
CA MET A 202 -4.14 -4.98 -22.64
C MET A 202 -2.75 -5.59 -22.89
N PHE A 203 -2.23 -6.37 -21.97
CA PHE A 203 -0.89 -6.99 -22.03
C PHE A 203 -0.95 -8.48 -22.35
N TYR A 204 0.12 -9.01 -23.02
CA TYR A 204 0.16 -10.39 -23.52
C TYR A 204 0.05 -11.46 -22.43
N ASN A 205 0.64 -11.21 -21.25
CA ASN A 205 0.82 -12.22 -20.21
C ASN A 205 -0.03 -11.98 -18.96
N THR A 206 -0.95 -11.01 -18.99
CA THR A 206 -1.78 -10.68 -17.82
C THR A 206 -3.09 -10.03 -18.21
N GLY A 207 -4.16 -10.41 -17.52
CA GLY A 207 -5.48 -9.79 -17.63
C GLY A 207 -5.81 -8.79 -16.51
N ILE A 208 -4.84 -8.50 -15.62
CA ILE A 208 -5.09 -7.68 -14.44
C ILE A 208 -5.19 -6.18 -14.78
N ALA A 209 -5.84 -5.42 -13.89
CA ALA A 209 -5.90 -3.98 -13.98
C ALA A 209 -4.50 -3.36 -13.81
N THR A 210 -4.15 -2.45 -14.69
CA THR A 210 -2.88 -1.72 -14.69
C THR A 210 -3.10 -0.23 -14.78
N TYR A 211 -2.11 0.53 -14.31
CA TYR A 211 -2.19 1.97 -14.16
C TYR A 211 -0.86 2.61 -14.56
N ILE A 212 -0.91 3.68 -15.34
CA ILE A 212 0.27 4.52 -15.60
C ILE A 212 0.36 5.56 -14.49
N TRP A 213 1.48 5.58 -13.78
CA TRP A 213 1.80 6.63 -12.83
C TRP A 213 2.66 7.68 -13.53
N ILE A 214 2.21 8.93 -13.52
CA ILE A 214 2.92 10.08 -14.08
C ILE A 214 3.44 10.92 -12.93
N ILE A 215 4.76 11.06 -12.87
CA ILE A 215 5.47 11.70 -11.77
C ILE A 215 6.38 12.80 -12.32
N SER A 216 6.43 13.94 -11.64
CA SER A 216 7.31 15.07 -11.96
C SER A 216 7.73 15.80 -10.70
N ASN A 217 9.01 16.13 -10.57
CA ASN A 217 9.48 17.00 -9.51
C ASN A 217 9.39 18.50 -9.85
N LYS A 218 8.81 18.84 -11.00
CA LYS A 218 8.55 20.23 -11.43
C LYS A 218 7.14 20.34 -12.02
N LYS A 219 6.14 20.12 -11.18
CA LYS A 219 4.73 20.33 -11.57
C LYS A 219 4.47 21.77 -11.99
N SER A 220 3.57 21.96 -12.95
CA SER A 220 3.03 23.27 -13.28
C SER A 220 2.26 23.87 -12.09
N VAL A 221 2.07 25.18 -12.09
CA VAL A 221 1.49 25.90 -10.93
C VAL A 221 0.08 25.37 -10.60
N GLU A 222 -0.72 25.11 -11.61
CA GLU A 222 -2.11 24.61 -11.46
C GLU A 222 -2.20 23.18 -10.89
N ARG A 223 -1.12 22.39 -11.05
CA ARG A 223 -1.06 20.99 -10.58
C ARG A 223 -0.40 20.83 -9.20
N ARG A 224 0.16 21.90 -8.65
CA ARG A 224 0.83 21.83 -7.34
C ARG A 224 -0.16 21.49 -6.23
N GLY A 225 0.25 20.58 -5.36
CA GLY A 225 -0.55 20.08 -4.26
C GLY A 225 -1.71 19.19 -4.68
N LYS A 226 -1.79 18.82 -5.98
CA LYS A 226 -2.91 18.06 -6.54
C LYS A 226 -2.45 16.84 -7.31
N VAL A 227 -3.34 15.83 -7.35
CA VAL A 227 -3.18 14.61 -8.15
C VAL A 227 -4.44 14.41 -8.99
N GLN A 228 -4.25 14.16 -10.28
CA GLN A 228 -5.34 13.81 -11.19
C GLN A 228 -5.44 12.29 -11.32
N LEU A 229 -6.64 11.75 -11.19
CA LEU A 229 -6.95 10.37 -11.53
C LEU A 229 -7.78 10.35 -12.81
N ILE A 230 -7.38 9.51 -13.79
CA ILE A 230 -8.07 9.37 -15.07
C ILE A 230 -8.51 7.93 -15.26
N ASP A 231 -9.80 7.69 -15.40
CA ASP A 231 -10.37 6.38 -15.71
C ASP A 231 -10.47 6.14 -17.22
N GLY A 232 -9.39 5.63 -17.80
CA GLY A 232 -9.35 5.24 -19.21
C GLY A 232 -9.62 3.76 -19.44
N ARG A 233 -10.17 3.03 -18.47
CA ARG A 233 -10.33 1.57 -18.55
C ARG A 233 -11.26 1.11 -19.68
N GLU A 234 -12.22 1.94 -20.06
CA GLU A 234 -13.18 1.65 -21.12
C GLU A 234 -12.79 2.23 -22.50
N TRP A 235 -11.64 2.90 -22.64
CA TRP A 235 -11.18 3.51 -23.87
C TRP A 235 -10.19 2.60 -24.58
N TYR A 236 -10.68 1.70 -25.42
CA TYR A 236 -9.86 0.75 -26.16
C TYR A 236 -10.59 0.17 -27.36
N GLY A 237 -9.84 -0.35 -28.32
CA GLY A 237 -10.32 -1.19 -29.38
C GLY A 237 -10.18 -2.67 -29.06
N LYS A 238 -11.22 -3.47 -29.34
CA LYS A 238 -11.11 -4.92 -29.24
C LYS A 238 -10.27 -5.47 -30.39
N LEU A 239 -9.38 -6.41 -30.09
CA LEU A 239 -8.65 -7.16 -31.13
C LEU A 239 -9.58 -8.16 -31.81
N ARG A 240 -9.42 -8.34 -33.12
CA ARG A 240 -10.17 -9.36 -33.87
C ARG A 240 -9.84 -10.78 -33.40
N LYS A 241 -8.61 -11.02 -32.94
CA LYS A 241 -8.14 -12.28 -32.39
C LYS A 241 -7.24 -11.98 -31.19
N SER A 242 -7.49 -12.66 -30.08
CA SER A 242 -6.67 -12.50 -28.86
C SER A 242 -5.26 -13.05 -29.07
N LEU A 243 -4.26 -12.39 -28.47
CA LEU A 243 -2.86 -12.76 -28.47
C LEU A 243 -2.45 -13.11 -27.02
N GLY A 244 -2.62 -14.36 -26.64
CA GLY A 244 -2.54 -14.79 -25.24
C GLY A 244 -3.65 -14.12 -24.41
N SER A 245 -3.30 -13.49 -23.30
CA SER A 245 -4.25 -12.72 -22.48
C SER A 245 -4.67 -11.40 -23.10
N LYS A 246 -3.92 -10.90 -24.09
CA LYS A 246 -4.22 -9.61 -24.73
C LYS A 246 -5.40 -9.74 -25.68
N SER A 247 -6.50 -9.06 -25.37
CA SER A 247 -7.73 -9.01 -26.19
C SER A 247 -8.11 -7.61 -26.66
N CYS A 248 -7.36 -6.59 -26.25
CA CYS A 248 -7.59 -5.21 -26.62
C CYS A 248 -6.28 -4.45 -26.89
N GLU A 249 -6.41 -3.28 -27.51
CA GLU A 249 -5.32 -2.35 -27.79
C GLU A 249 -5.80 -0.91 -27.65
N LEU A 250 -4.87 0.01 -27.43
CA LEU A 250 -5.13 1.45 -27.49
C LEU A 250 -4.94 1.90 -28.95
N ARG A 251 -5.97 2.49 -29.51
CA ARG A 251 -5.91 3.16 -30.82
C ARG A 251 -5.40 4.58 -30.66
N GLY A 252 -5.05 5.25 -31.75
CA GLY A 252 -4.63 6.65 -31.70
C GLY A 252 -5.62 7.55 -30.97
N GLU A 253 -6.91 7.43 -31.29
CA GLU A 253 -8.01 8.16 -30.65
C GLU A 253 -8.10 7.92 -29.13
N ASP A 254 -7.81 6.69 -28.68
CA ASP A 254 -7.82 6.34 -27.27
C ASP A 254 -6.64 6.95 -26.51
N ILE A 255 -5.47 7.07 -27.18
CA ILE A 255 -4.27 7.71 -26.66
C ILE A 255 -4.48 9.23 -26.59
N ASP A 256 -5.00 9.82 -27.68
CA ASP A 256 -5.28 11.27 -27.77
C ASP A 256 -6.26 11.69 -26.67
N ARG A 257 -7.35 10.95 -26.48
CA ARG A 257 -8.33 11.22 -25.44
C ARG A 257 -7.72 11.21 -24.04
N ARG A 258 -6.86 10.23 -23.69
CA ARG A 258 -6.15 10.20 -22.41
C ARG A 258 -5.22 11.39 -22.26
N THR A 259 -4.56 11.76 -23.34
CA THR A 259 -3.62 12.88 -23.35
C THR A 259 -4.36 14.20 -23.20
N GLU A 260 -5.50 14.38 -23.86
CA GLU A 260 -6.36 15.56 -23.73
C GLU A 260 -6.89 15.69 -22.29
N GLU A 261 -7.47 14.64 -21.71
CA GLU A 261 -7.93 14.66 -20.30
C GLU A 261 -6.79 15.01 -19.33
N PHE A 262 -5.58 14.47 -19.57
CA PHE A 262 -4.41 14.84 -18.77
C PHE A 262 -4.03 16.30 -18.95
N LEU A 263 -4.04 16.84 -20.17
CA LEU A 263 -3.62 18.22 -20.45
C LEU A 263 -4.63 19.26 -19.97
N ASP A 264 -5.92 18.97 -20.12
CA ASP A 264 -7.02 19.86 -19.75
C ASP A 264 -7.08 20.09 -18.24
N PHE A 265 -6.61 19.11 -17.47
CA PHE A 265 -6.59 19.17 -16.00
C PHE A 265 -7.92 19.65 -15.43
N SER A 266 -9.00 19.04 -15.84
CA SER A 266 -10.37 19.35 -15.44
C SER A 266 -11.07 18.12 -14.88
N GLU A 267 -12.12 18.33 -14.10
CA GLU A 267 -12.99 17.24 -13.66
C GLU A 267 -13.99 16.86 -14.76
N SER A 268 -14.15 15.55 -14.96
CA SER A 268 -15.10 14.97 -15.88
C SER A 268 -15.65 13.64 -15.31
N ASP A 269 -16.49 12.94 -16.04
CA ASP A 269 -16.93 11.59 -15.66
C ASP A 269 -15.76 10.60 -15.52
N ASN A 270 -14.66 10.86 -16.21
CA ASN A 270 -13.48 10.00 -16.27
C ASN A 270 -12.23 10.66 -15.64
N SER A 271 -12.32 11.90 -15.16
CA SER A 271 -11.22 12.63 -14.52
C SER A 271 -11.66 13.21 -13.19
N ARG A 272 -10.85 13.00 -12.14
CA ARG A 272 -11.04 13.56 -10.80
C ARG A 272 -9.76 14.18 -10.33
N ILE A 273 -9.86 15.31 -9.62
CA ILE A 273 -8.72 16.04 -9.09
C ILE A 273 -8.81 16.05 -7.57
N PHE A 274 -7.76 15.60 -6.92
CA PHE A 274 -7.66 15.49 -5.47
C PHE A 274 -6.51 16.32 -4.94
N ASP A 275 -6.62 16.79 -3.71
CA ASP A 275 -5.47 17.31 -2.98
C ASP A 275 -4.57 16.14 -2.53
N ASN A 276 -3.28 16.40 -2.37
CA ASN A 276 -2.33 15.38 -1.89
C ASN A 276 -2.78 14.74 -0.56
N GLU A 277 -3.40 15.52 0.32
CA GLU A 277 -3.87 15.07 1.64
C GLU A 277 -5.06 14.11 1.57
N ASP A 278 -5.82 14.07 0.46
CA ASP A 278 -6.96 13.17 0.29
C ASP A 278 -6.57 11.69 0.23
N PHE A 279 -5.31 11.40 -0.02
CA PHE A 279 -4.76 10.04 -0.06
C PHE A 279 -4.10 9.61 1.24
N GLY A 280 -3.98 10.51 2.20
CA GLY A 280 -3.34 10.26 3.47
C GLY A 280 -4.34 10.03 4.61
N PHE A 281 -3.91 9.27 5.59
CA PHE A 281 -4.67 8.99 6.79
C PHE A 281 -3.76 8.78 8.01
N HIS A 282 -4.30 9.04 9.19
CA HIS A 282 -3.71 8.60 10.45
C HIS A 282 -4.33 7.26 10.84
N LYS A 283 -3.52 6.20 10.88
CA LYS A 283 -3.94 4.96 11.49
C LYS A 283 -3.80 5.10 12.99
N ILE A 284 -4.90 5.10 13.70
CA ILE A 284 -4.97 5.12 15.16
C ILE A 284 -5.19 3.72 15.70
N VAL A 285 -4.69 3.46 16.89
CA VAL A 285 -4.96 2.23 17.63
C VAL A 285 -6.01 2.53 18.67
N VAL A 286 -7.12 1.82 18.59
CA VAL A 286 -8.25 1.88 19.52
C VAL A 286 -8.05 0.76 20.55
N GLU A 287 -7.84 1.16 21.78
CA GLU A 287 -7.70 0.25 22.92
C GLU A 287 -8.99 0.25 23.74
N ARG A 288 -9.31 -0.91 24.32
CA ARG A 288 -10.42 -1.08 25.25
C ARG A 288 -9.90 -1.66 26.57
N PRO A 289 -10.55 -1.36 27.71
CA PRO A 289 -10.10 -1.88 28.98
C PRO A 289 -10.33 -3.39 29.11
N LEU A 290 -9.42 -4.02 29.82
CA LEU A 290 -9.55 -5.41 30.21
C LEU A 290 -10.50 -5.49 31.42
N HIS A 291 -11.46 -6.39 31.37
CA HIS A 291 -12.43 -6.66 32.45
C HIS A 291 -12.27 -8.07 32.94
N PHE A 292 -12.26 -8.25 34.26
CA PHE A 292 -12.20 -9.56 34.89
C PHE A 292 -13.29 -9.73 35.96
N SER A 293 -13.87 -10.92 35.97
CA SER A 293 -14.48 -11.49 37.15
C SER A 293 -13.45 -12.32 37.92
N PHE A 294 -13.53 -12.34 39.24
CA PHE A 294 -12.69 -13.16 40.11
C PHE A 294 -13.56 -14.08 40.93
N GLN A 295 -13.21 -15.36 41.03
CA GLN A 295 -13.97 -16.33 41.84
C GLN A 295 -13.10 -17.48 42.33
N VAL A 296 -13.31 -17.90 43.59
CA VAL A 296 -12.61 -19.03 44.23
C VAL A 296 -13.52 -20.27 44.17
N THR A 297 -13.49 -21.01 43.05
CA THR A 297 -14.26 -22.24 42.90
C THR A 297 -13.42 -23.46 43.28
N ALA A 298 -14.08 -24.58 43.58
CA ALA A 298 -13.39 -25.86 43.86
C ALA A 298 -12.52 -26.32 42.66
N ALA A 299 -12.98 -26.12 41.44
CA ALA A 299 -12.23 -26.48 40.22
C ALA A 299 -10.95 -25.62 40.08
N ARG A 300 -11.03 -24.29 40.30
CA ARG A 300 -9.88 -23.40 40.24
C ARG A 300 -8.89 -23.68 41.37
N VAL A 301 -9.37 -24.08 42.54
CA VAL A 301 -8.49 -24.50 43.67
C VAL A 301 -7.73 -25.78 43.30
N GLN A 302 -8.39 -26.73 42.69
CA GLN A 302 -7.71 -27.95 42.20
C GLN A 302 -6.64 -27.58 41.12
N GLU A 303 -6.98 -26.74 40.15
CA GLU A 303 -6.04 -26.26 39.15
C GLU A 303 -4.83 -25.51 39.80
N PHE A 304 -5.09 -24.72 40.86
CA PHE A 304 -4.04 -24.05 41.59
C PHE A 304 -3.08 -25.06 42.24
N GLY A 305 -3.60 -26.10 42.93
CA GLY A 305 -2.77 -27.15 43.50
C GLY A 305 -1.90 -27.88 42.47
N GLU A 306 -2.47 -28.19 41.29
CA GLU A 306 -1.75 -28.85 40.22
C GLU A 306 -0.62 -27.99 39.65
N LYS A 307 -0.83 -26.67 39.52
CA LYS A 307 0.13 -25.73 38.91
C LYS A 307 1.16 -25.13 39.88
N MET A 308 0.76 -24.90 41.13
CA MET A 308 1.57 -24.16 42.12
C MET A 308 2.14 -25.05 43.23
N GLY A 309 1.61 -26.27 43.40
CA GLY A 309 1.99 -27.21 44.44
C GLY A 309 1.33 -26.95 45.79
N ASP A 310 1.35 -27.98 46.65
CA ASP A 310 0.66 -27.96 47.92
C ASP A 310 1.23 -26.98 48.96
N ASP A 311 2.49 -26.61 48.85
CA ASP A 311 3.16 -25.62 49.74
C ASP A 311 2.50 -24.24 49.73
N LEU A 312 1.76 -23.91 48.69
CA LEU A 312 1.06 -22.62 48.54
C LEU A 312 -0.45 -22.70 48.82
N LEU A 313 -0.99 -23.82 49.29
CA LEU A 313 -2.42 -23.95 49.59
C LEU A 313 -2.89 -22.97 50.68
N GLY A 314 -2.03 -22.55 51.62
CA GLY A 314 -2.34 -21.49 52.58
C GLY A 314 -2.72 -20.14 51.93
N VAL A 315 -2.28 -19.88 50.68
CA VAL A 315 -2.69 -18.71 49.94
C VAL A 315 -4.16 -18.79 49.50
N VAL A 316 -4.65 -20.01 49.19
CA VAL A 316 -6.05 -20.25 48.86
C VAL A 316 -6.97 -20.01 50.05
N ASP A 317 -6.51 -20.35 51.26
CA ASP A 317 -7.27 -20.09 52.49
C ASP A 317 -7.43 -18.59 52.75
N ILE A 318 -6.41 -17.78 52.43
CA ILE A 318 -6.52 -16.31 52.45
C ILE A 318 -7.55 -15.82 51.44
N LEU A 319 -7.53 -16.35 50.19
CA LEU A 319 -8.50 -15.97 49.14
C LEU A 319 -9.92 -16.32 49.57
N ARG A 320 -10.14 -17.52 50.13
CA ARG A 320 -11.46 -17.95 50.60
C ARG A 320 -11.92 -17.11 51.78
N GLY A 321 -11.01 -16.78 52.72
CA GLY A 321 -11.33 -15.94 53.87
C GLY A 321 -11.75 -14.52 53.51
N LEU A 322 -11.15 -13.97 52.43
CA LEU A 322 -11.47 -12.64 51.96
C LEU A 322 -12.73 -12.55 51.09
N PHE A 323 -12.90 -13.49 50.18
CA PHE A 323 -13.85 -13.34 49.06
C PHE A 323 -14.93 -14.44 49.05
N GLY A 324 -14.78 -15.52 49.79
CA GLY A 324 -15.69 -16.67 49.76
C GLY A 324 -15.68 -17.34 48.37
N GLU A 325 -16.84 -17.91 48.02
CA GLU A 325 -17.06 -18.55 46.69
C GLU A 325 -17.89 -17.66 45.73
N GLU A 326 -18.23 -16.43 46.17
CA GLU A 326 -19.01 -15.51 45.34
C GLU A 326 -18.16 -14.84 44.27
N VAL A 327 -18.80 -14.48 43.14
CA VAL A 327 -18.12 -13.77 42.07
C VAL A 327 -17.83 -12.32 42.47
N GLN A 328 -16.57 -11.95 42.37
CA GLN A 328 -16.13 -10.57 42.61
C GLN A 328 -15.97 -9.85 41.25
N TRP A 329 -16.66 -8.74 41.09
CA TRP A 329 -16.68 -7.97 39.85
C TRP A 329 -15.64 -6.84 39.81
N ASP A 330 -15.07 -6.45 40.95
CA ASP A 330 -13.99 -5.47 41.01
C ASP A 330 -12.66 -6.16 41.31
N PHE A 331 -11.97 -6.53 40.26
CA PHE A 331 -10.66 -7.16 40.36
C PHE A 331 -9.60 -6.22 40.97
N ASN A 332 -9.76 -4.90 40.87
CA ASN A 332 -8.82 -3.95 41.47
C ASN A 332 -8.89 -4.00 43.01
N LEU A 333 -10.08 -4.13 43.56
CA LEU A 333 -10.29 -4.34 44.99
C LEU A 333 -9.74 -5.71 45.42
N VAL A 334 -10.02 -6.76 44.67
CA VAL A 334 -9.49 -8.11 44.92
C VAL A 334 -7.97 -8.06 45.00
N LYS A 335 -7.31 -7.50 44.03
CA LYS A 335 -5.85 -7.36 43.98
C LYS A 335 -5.30 -6.60 45.17
N ARG A 336 -5.90 -5.46 45.48
CA ARG A 336 -5.48 -4.61 46.61
C ARG A 336 -5.57 -5.34 47.96
N ASP A 337 -6.73 -5.97 48.22
CA ASP A 337 -7.03 -6.57 49.51
C ASP A 337 -6.27 -7.90 49.69
N PHE A 338 -6.12 -8.67 48.61
CA PHE A 338 -5.30 -9.88 48.63
C PHE A 338 -3.80 -9.57 48.84
N GLU A 339 -3.21 -8.63 48.10
CA GLU A 339 -1.81 -8.26 48.29
C GLU A 339 -1.53 -7.67 49.70
N LYS A 340 -2.52 -7.00 50.28
CA LYS A 340 -2.44 -6.53 51.68
C LYS A 340 -2.46 -7.70 52.68
N ALA A 341 -3.36 -8.67 52.49
CA ALA A 341 -3.46 -9.84 53.35
C ALA A 341 -2.20 -10.71 53.27
N LEU A 342 -1.65 -10.94 52.06
CA LEU A 342 -0.38 -11.65 51.89
C LEU A 342 0.76 -11.03 52.72
N LYS A 343 0.86 -9.70 52.74
CA LYS A 343 1.87 -8.98 53.54
C LYS A 343 1.66 -9.17 55.07
N VAL A 344 0.40 -9.16 55.51
CA VAL A 344 0.05 -9.35 56.92
C VAL A 344 0.39 -10.78 57.41
N GLU A 345 0.10 -11.76 56.55
CA GLU A 345 0.37 -13.19 56.81
C GLU A 345 1.83 -13.60 56.54
N GLY A 346 2.68 -12.65 56.13
CA GLY A 346 4.11 -12.88 55.91
C GLY A 346 4.48 -13.62 54.61
N TRP A 347 3.54 -13.74 53.65
CA TRP A 347 3.81 -14.33 52.35
C TRP A 347 4.61 -13.38 51.48
N ASN A 348 5.73 -13.86 50.92
CA ASN A 348 6.55 -13.11 49.96
C ASN A 348 6.58 -13.80 48.61
N LEU A 349 5.49 -13.64 47.84
CA LEU A 349 5.34 -14.23 46.53
C LEU A 349 6.08 -13.39 45.45
N LYS A 350 6.69 -14.06 44.49
CA LYS A 350 7.26 -13.40 43.33
C LYS A 350 6.14 -12.88 42.42
N LYS A 351 6.42 -11.86 41.65
CA LYS A 351 5.45 -11.32 40.68
C LYS A 351 4.87 -12.39 39.75
N ARG A 352 5.71 -13.31 39.25
CA ARG A 352 5.28 -14.44 38.41
C ARG A 352 4.24 -15.32 39.10
N ASP A 353 4.40 -15.57 40.37
CA ASP A 353 3.48 -16.43 41.13
C ASP A 353 2.15 -15.70 41.34
N LEU A 354 2.17 -14.38 41.65
CA LEU A 354 0.96 -13.56 41.70
C LEU A 354 0.22 -13.50 40.37
N ASP A 355 0.94 -13.31 39.29
CA ASP A 355 0.33 -13.29 37.91
C ASP A 355 -0.36 -14.63 37.61
N LEU A 356 0.25 -15.76 38.01
CA LEU A 356 -0.33 -17.09 37.81
C LEU A 356 -1.56 -17.31 38.70
N ILE A 357 -1.53 -16.85 39.97
CA ILE A 357 -2.69 -16.89 40.86
C ILE A 357 -3.86 -16.12 40.24
N TYR A 358 -3.62 -14.89 39.79
CA TYR A 358 -4.66 -14.10 39.15
C TYR A 358 -5.18 -14.78 37.89
N GLN A 359 -4.32 -15.35 37.06
CA GLN A 359 -4.72 -16.08 35.86
C GLN A 359 -5.64 -17.27 36.17
N ILE A 360 -5.41 -17.99 37.27
CA ILE A 360 -6.23 -19.15 37.66
C ILE A 360 -7.61 -18.71 38.17
N PHE A 361 -7.65 -17.65 39.00
CA PHE A 361 -8.88 -17.26 39.72
C PHE A 361 -9.70 -16.19 38.98
N THR A 362 -9.21 -15.63 37.85
CA THR A 362 -9.96 -14.68 37.03
C THR A 362 -10.46 -15.29 35.73
N GLU A 363 -11.49 -14.66 35.17
CA GLU A 363 -12.01 -14.92 33.85
C GLU A 363 -12.40 -13.58 33.22
N LYS A 364 -12.19 -13.45 31.89
CA LYS A 364 -12.62 -12.26 31.16
C LYS A 364 -14.15 -12.16 31.19
N ASP A 365 -14.66 -11.05 31.68
CA ASP A 365 -16.09 -10.81 31.79
C ASP A 365 -16.36 -9.30 31.70
N GLU A 366 -17.12 -8.87 30.72
CA GLU A 366 -17.46 -7.45 30.48
C GLU A 366 -18.26 -6.80 31.63
N ARG A 367 -18.86 -7.62 32.53
CA ARG A 367 -19.54 -7.14 33.72
C ARG A 367 -18.60 -6.73 34.85
N GLY A 368 -17.34 -7.16 34.79
CA GLY A 368 -16.31 -6.75 35.74
C GLY A 368 -15.95 -5.28 35.59
N GLU A 369 -15.36 -4.70 36.64
CA GLU A 369 -14.80 -3.36 36.57
C GLU A 369 -13.52 -3.33 35.71
N ALA A 370 -13.29 -2.22 35.01
CA ALA A 370 -12.10 -2.02 34.20
C ALA A 370 -10.81 -2.15 35.02
N VAL A 371 -9.87 -2.97 34.57
CA VAL A 371 -8.62 -3.24 35.29
C VAL A 371 -7.70 -2.02 35.23
N ILE A 372 -7.33 -1.51 36.38
CA ILE A 372 -6.42 -0.37 36.52
C ILE A 372 -4.97 -0.82 36.39
N LEU A 373 -4.27 -0.30 35.39
CA LEU A 373 -2.83 -0.51 35.22
C LEU A 373 -2.02 0.37 36.16
N LYS A 374 -2.35 1.64 36.25
CA LYS A 374 -1.72 2.63 37.14
C LYS A 374 -2.62 3.83 37.36
N GLN A 375 -2.45 4.45 38.53
CA GLN A 375 -3.10 5.71 38.89
C GLN A 375 -2.07 6.85 38.79
N THR A 376 -2.40 7.91 38.06
CA THR A 376 -1.53 9.05 37.82
C THR A 376 -2.20 10.34 38.34
N LYS A 377 -1.44 11.42 38.44
CA LYS A 377 -2.00 12.75 38.77
C LYS A 377 -2.98 13.27 37.68
N LYS A 378 -2.90 12.74 36.46
CA LYS A 378 -3.73 13.13 35.33
C LYS A 378 -4.98 12.25 35.15
N GLY A 379 -5.09 11.15 35.91
CA GLY A 379 -6.21 10.22 35.81
C GLY A 379 -5.79 8.75 35.96
N VAL A 380 -6.76 7.88 35.81
CA VAL A 380 -6.57 6.42 35.80
C VAL A 380 -6.14 5.94 34.42
N VAL A 381 -5.16 5.06 34.38
CA VAL A 381 -4.73 4.36 33.16
C VAL A 381 -5.18 2.91 33.30
N TYR A 382 -6.03 2.47 32.40
CA TYR A 382 -6.54 1.10 32.35
C TYR A 382 -5.58 0.16 31.63
N GLN A 383 -5.66 -1.11 31.95
CA GLN A 383 -4.98 -2.17 31.21
C GLN A 383 -5.77 -2.47 29.95
N ALA A 384 -5.11 -2.38 28.79
CA ALA A 384 -5.74 -2.67 27.53
C ALA A 384 -5.95 -4.19 27.33
N ASP A 385 -7.09 -4.57 26.79
CA ASP A 385 -7.34 -5.93 26.31
C ASP A 385 -6.82 -6.06 24.86
N ALA A 386 -5.77 -6.85 24.71
CA ALA A 386 -5.16 -7.06 23.38
C ALA A 386 -6.08 -7.76 22.36
N GLU A 387 -7.10 -8.49 22.85
CA GLU A 387 -8.06 -9.19 21.96
C GLU A 387 -9.17 -8.25 21.45
N LEU A 388 -9.42 -7.15 22.17
CA LEU A 388 -10.40 -6.13 21.80
C LEU A 388 -9.77 -4.91 21.09
N ARG A 389 -8.44 -4.97 20.90
CA ARG A 389 -7.73 -3.91 20.18
C ARG A 389 -8.18 -3.85 18.73
N ASP A 390 -8.49 -2.66 18.25
CA ASP A 390 -8.85 -2.39 16.87
C ASP A 390 -8.07 -1.19 16.31
N THR A 391 -8.24 -0.90 15.03
CA THR A 391 -7.58 0.23 14.38
C THR A 391 -8.54 0.95 13.47
N GLU A 392 -8.42 2.29 13.42
CA GLU A 392 -9.19 3.15 12.52
C GLU A 392 -8.27 4.01 11.66
N ASN A 393 -8.72 4.32 10.45
CA ASN A 393 -8.03 5.18 9.51
C ASN A 393 -8.72 6.54 9.44
N VAL A 394 -8.18 7.52 10.14
CA VAL A 394 -8.69 8.89 10.17
C VAL A 394 -8.10 9.69 9.02
N PRO A 395 -8.90 10.27 8.10
CA PRO A 395 -8.39 11.11 7.01
C PRO A 395 -7.48 12.22 7.52
N LEU A 396 -6.40 12.55 6.79
CA LEU A 396 -5.47 13.61 7.22
C LEU A 396 -6.11 14.99 7.38
N LYS A 397 -7.21 15.24 6.67
CA LYS A 397 -7.98 16.50 6.74
C LYS A 397 -8.87 16.60 7.96
N GLU A 398 -9.03 15.51 8.74
CA GLU A 398 -9.86 15.48 9.94
C GLU A 398 -9.03 15.51 11.23
N ASN A 399 -9.61 16.08 12.30
CA ASN A 399 -9.02 16.00 13.62
C ASN A 399 -9.25 14.60 14.21
N ILE A 400 -8.20 13.98 14.75
CA ILE A 400 -8.25 12.60 15.26
C ILE A 400 -9.23 12.47 16.43
N GLU A 401 -9.25 13.43 17.36
CA GLU A 401 -10.10 13.37 18.55
C GLU A 401 -11.58 13.55 18.16
N GLU A 402 -11.88 14.52 17.30
CA GLU A 402 -13.25 14.78 16.81
C GLU A 402 -13.80 13.58 16.00
N TYR A 403 -12.94 12.96 15.16
CA TYR A 403 -13.30 11.75 14.44
C TYR A 403 -13.62 10.60 15.41
N PHE A 404 -12.76 10.38 16.39
CA PHE A 404 -12.90 9.32 17.38
C PHE A 404 -14.18 9.48 18.19
N GLU A 405 -14.51 10.70 18.63
CA GLU A 405 -15.74 11.00 19.35
C GLU A 405 -17.00 10.77 18.52
N ARG A 406 -16.92 11.05 17.21
CA ARG A 406 -18.07 10.93 16.30
C ARG A 406 -18.28 9.49 15.81
N GLU A 407 -17.20 8.79 15.45
CA GLU A 407 -17.30 7.50 14.74
C GLU A 407 -17.04 6.28 15.64
N VAL A 408 -16.26 6.42 16.72
CA VAL A 408 -15.85 5.28 17.54
C VAL A 408 -16.61 5.22 18.87
N LEU A 409 -16.60 6.30 19.64
CA LEU A 409 -17.22 6.32 20.97
C LEU A 409 -18.72 5.98 21.00
N PRO A 410 -19.57 6.29 20.00
CA PRO A 410 -20.96 5.87 20.00
C PRO A 410 -21.16 4.36 19.97
N HIS A 411 -20.18 3.62 19.44
CA HIS A 411 -20.20 2.16 19.35
C HIS A 411 -19.45 1.49 20.49
N VAL A 412 -18.42 2.15 21.01
CA VAL A 412 -17.51 1.62 22.04
C VAL A 412 -17.14 2.73 23.03
N SER A 413 -18.03 2.98 23.99
CA SER A 413 -17.95 4.14 24.90
C SER A 413 -16.78 4.11 25.89
N ASP A 414 -16.14 2.94 26.10
CA ASP A 414 -15.03 2.72 27.01
C ASP A 414 -13.66 2.75 26.31
N ALA A 415 -13.64 2.98 24.99
CA ALA A 415 -12.42 2.99 24.20
C ALA A 415 -11.58 4.27 24.39
N TRP A 416 -10.28 4.15 24.13
CA TRP A 416 -9.36 5.30 24.04
C TRP A 416 -8.35 5.11 22.92
N ILE A 417 -7.71 6.21 22.51
CA ILE A 417 -6.65 6.21 21.50
C ILE A 417 -5.29 6.03 22.19
N ASP A 418 -4.46 5.14 21.64
CA ASP A 418 -3.03 5.09 21.95
C ASP A 418 -2.27 6.02 20.98
N PHE A 419 -2.07 7.27 21.41
CA PHE A 419 -1.40 8.29 20.59
C PHE A 419 0.07 7.96 20.27
N ASP A 420 0.74 7.14 21.11
CA ASP A 420 2.12 6.73 20.86
C ASP A 420 2.24 5.76 19.66
N LYS A 421 1.12 5.18 19.21
CA LYS A 421 1.02 4.24 18.11
C LYS A 421 0.37 4.83 16.85
N VAL A 422 0.13 6.12 16.81
CA VAL A 422 -0.43 6.77 15.60
C VAL A 422 0.60 6.76 14.48
N VAL A 423 0.23 6.20 13.33
CA VAL A 423 1.11 6.09 12.16
C VAL A 423 0.43 6.71 10.94
N ARG A 424 1.18 7.53 10.20
CA ARG A 424 0.68 8.11 8.95
C ARG A 424 0.79 7.09 7.80
N GLY A 425 -0.30 6.89 7.08
CA GLY A 425 -0.40 6.03 5.91
C GLY A 425 -0.89 6.77 4.68
N TYR A 426 -0.65 6.18 3.51
CA TYR A 426 -1.14 6.68 2.22
C TYR A 426 -1.66 5.53 1.37
N GLU A 427 -2.85 5.71 0.81
CA GLU A 427 -3.45 4.79 -0.16
C GLU A 427 -4.24 5.54 -1.22
N ILE A 428 -4.41 4.95 -2.40
CA ILE A 428 -5.14 5.55 -3.51
C ILE A 428 -6.27 4.59 -3.90
N SER A 429 -7.45 4.85 -3.38
CA SER A 429 -8.66 4.03 -3.61
C SER A 429 -9.27 4.31 -4.99
N PHE A 430 -8.50 4.12 -6.08
CA PHE A 430 -8.86 4.50 -7.45
C PHE A 430 -10.26 4.02 -7.85
N THR A 431 -10.58 2.77 -7.62
CA THR A 431 -11.87 2.19 -8.00
C THR A 431 -13.04 2.81 -7.24
N LYS A 432 -12.86 3.22 -5.99
CA LYS A 432 -13.89 3.89 -5.18
C LYS A 432 -14.34 5.21 -5.83
N TYR A 433 -13.40 5.98 -6.38
CA TYR A 433 -13.69 7.30 -6.96
C TYR A 433 -14.42 7.25 -8.30
N PHE A 434 -14.30 6.13 -9.02
CA PHE A 434 -14.94 5.90 -10.31
C PHE A 434 -16.00 4.80 -10.26
N TYR A 435 -16.42 4.39 -9.04
CA TYR A 435 -17.49 3.43 -8.88
C TYR A 435 -18.82 4.05 -9.32
N LYS A 436 -19.44 3.46 -10.34
CA LYS A 436 -20.80 3.80 -10.76
C LYS A 436 -21.72 2.68 -10.27
N PHE A 437 -22.64 3.00 -9.39
CA PHE A 437 -23.63 2.02 -8.94
C PHE A 437 -24.44 1.54 -10.15
N GLN A 438 -24.31 0.27 -10.47
CA GLN A 438 -25.17 -0.38 -11.45
C GLN A 438 -26.29 -1.07 -10.68
N LYS A 439 -27.53 -0.62 -10.93
CA LYS A 439 -28.70 -1.31 -10.40
C LYS A 439 -28.66 -2.74 -10.93
N LEU A 440 -28.71 -3.71 -10.02
CA LEU A 440 -28.81 -5.11 -10.40
C LEU A 440 -30.06 -5.27 -11.28
N ARG A 441 -29.91 -5.97 -12.39
CA ARG A 441 -31.03 -6.31 -13.25
C ARG A 441 -32.00 -7.19 -12.48
N SER A 442 -33.29 -7.02 -12.73
CA SER A 442 -34.29 -7.90 -12.10
C SER A 442 -34.12 -9.35 -12.59
N LEU A 443 -34.59 -10.28 -11.79
CA LEU A 443 -34.55 -11.69 -12.18
C LEU A 443 -35.37 -11.93 -13.46
N GLU A 444 -36.47 -11.15 -13.61
CA GLU A 444 -37.35 -11.17 -14.76
C GLU A 444 -36.60 -10.73 -16.04
N ASP A 445 -35.85 -9.63 -16.00
CA ASP A 445 -35.07 -9.13 -17.13
C ASP A 445 -34.00 -10.14 -17.57
N ILE A 446 -33.35 -10.82 -16.61
CA ILE A 446 -32.35 -11.85 -16.88
C ILE A 446 -32.97 -13.09 -17.52
N VAL A 447 -34.12 -13.52 -17.02
CA VAL A 447 -34.85 -14.68 -17.58
C VAL A 447 -35.35 -14.37 -18.99
N GLU A 448 -35.85 -13.16 -19.24
CA GLU A 448 -36.32 -12.75 -20.57
C GLU A 448 -35.19 -12.75 -21.61
N GLU A 449 -34.01 -12.18 -21.26
CA GLU A 449 -32.81 -12.28 -22.12
C GLU A 449 -32.33 -13.71 -22.36
N LEU A 450 -32.37 -14.57 -21.34
CA LEU A 450 -31.99 -15.97 -21.50
C LEU A 450 -32.93 -16.71 -22.46
N LEU A 451 -34.24 -16.43 -22.38
CA LEU A 451 -35.23 -17.01 -23.26
C LEU A 451 -35.13 -16.48 -24.72
N GLU A 452 -34.72 -15.21 -24.87
CA GLU A 452 -34.43 -14.65 -26.19
C GLU A 452 -33.17 -15.30 -26.82
N LEU A 453 -32.09 -15.42 -26.05
CA LEU A 453 -30.86 -16.14 -26.46
C LEU A 453 -31.12 -17.60 -26.78
N GLU A 454 -32.00 -18.30 -26.05
CA GLU A 454 -32.38 -19.65 -26.31
C GLU A 454 -33.13 -19.78 -27.64
N LYS A 455 -34.04 -18.83 -27.97
CA LYS A 455 -34.73 -18.79 -29.27
C LYS A 455 -33.77 -18.52 -30.43
N GLU A 456 -32.79 -17.62 -30.26
CA GLU A 456 -31.76 -17.35 -31.24
C GLU A 456 -30.84 -18.56 -31.49
N THR A 457 -30.46 -19.29 -30.41
CA THR A 457 -29.60 -20.47 -30.51
C THR A 457 -30.32 -21.72 -31.01
N GLU A 458 -31.61 -21.84 -30.83
CA GLU A 458 -32.41 -22.96 -31.37
C GLU A 458 -32.40 -22.95 -32.90
N GLY A 459 -32.38 -21.76 -33.53
CA GLY A 459 -32.18 -21.61 -34.98
C GLY A 459 -30.80 -22.08 -35.45
N ILE A 460 -29.75 -21.69 -34.77
CA ILE A 460 -28.35 -22.06 -35.10
C ILE A 460 -28.08 -23.56 -34.89
N LEU A 461 -28.61 -24.18 -33.83
CA LEU A 461 -28.51 -25.63 -33.61
C LEU A 461 -29.22 -26.43 -34.68
N ARG A 462 -30.36 -25.96 -35.17
CA ARG A 462 -31.07 -26.61 -36.29
C ARG A 462 -30.27 -26.53 -37.59
N GLU A 463 -29.66 -25.39 -37.90
CA GLU A 463 -28.80 -25.24 -39.10
C GLU A 463 -27.55 -26.13 -39.01
N ILE A 464 -26.93 -26.30 -37.81
CA ILE A 464 -25.73 -27.13 -37.67
C ILE A 464 -26.05 -28.64 -37.66
N VAL A 465 -27.22 -29.03 -37.21
CA VAL A 465 -27.58 -30.47 -37.08
C VAL A 465 -28.30 -31.01 -38.30
N PHE A 466 -28.90 -30.18 -39.13
CA PHE A 466 -29.72 -30.60 -40.30
C PHE A 466 -29.21 -30.10 -41.64
N GLU A 467 -28.06 -29.40 -41.72
CA GLU A 467 -27.21 -29.29 -42.92
C GLU A 467 -26.07 -30.32 -42.86
#